data_94b64e6e3d33e57e4d1e65d81d9d2c03
#
_entry.id   94b64e6e3d33e57e4d1e65d81d9d2c03
#
_cell.length_a   1.000
_cell.length_b   1.000
_cell.length_c   1.000
_cell.angle_alpha   90.00
_cell.angle_beta   90.00
_cell.angle_gamma   90.00
#
_symmetry.space_group_name_H-M   'P 1'
#
loop_
_entity.id
_entity.type
_entity.pdbx_description
1 polymer ?
#
loop_
_entity_poly.entity_id
_entity_poly.type
_entity_poly.pdbx_seq_one_letter_code
_entity_poly.pdbx_strand_id
1 'polypeptide(L)'
;MKVILKTYKYRMYPNKEQEQMLARYFGSVRFVYNHFLAERKQQYTENGKSDNYYTQASTLTKLKKQEEYLWLKEINSQTLQFALRNLETAYTNFFRGNARFPRFKAKKNGGSFHIPQHCSVENGRICIPKFKGGIKIVEHRPFKGGDVRNMTISVTPSGKYYVSILTQVSYETLQKTNAKVGIDLGLKDL
;
A
#
# COMPACT_ATOMS: atom_id res chain seq x y z
N MET A 1 18.99 -22.94 7.98
CA MET A 1 18.00 -22.24 7.16
C MET A 1 18.10 -20.73 7.40
N LYS A 2 18.14 -19.94 6.34
CA LYS A 2 18.07 -18.48 6.45
C LYS A 2 16.65 -18.02 6.18
N VAL A 3 16.24 -16.96 6.87
CA VAL A 3 14.89 -16.39 6.72
C VAL A 3 15.00 -15.06 5.97
N ILE A 4 14.20 -14.89 4.92
CA ILE A 4 14.13 -13.67 4.13
C ILE A 4 12.69 -13.17 4.01
N LEU A 5 12.56 -11.87 3.82
CA LEU A 5 11.30 -11.28 3.39
C LEU A 5 11.19 -11.37 1.87
N LYS A 6 10.09 -11.93 1.39
CA LYS A 6 9.83 -12.10 -0.04
C LYS A 6 8.47 -11.49 -0.40
N THR A 7 8.42 -10.79 -1.52
CA THR A 7 7.17 -10.22 -2.03
C THR A 7 6.67 -11.00 -3.23
N TYR A 8 5.40 -11.38 -3.19
CA TYR A 8 4.67 -11.97 -4.30
C TYR A 8 3.67 -10.96 -4.84
N LYS A 9 3.69 -10.71 -6.14
CA LYS A 9 2.72 -9.81 -6.78
C LYS A 9 1.82 -10.64 -7.70
N TYR A 10 0.50 -10.57 -7.48
CA TYR A 10 -0.50 -11.28 -8.26
C TYR A 10 -1.55 -10.34 -8.84
N ARG A 11 -2.13 -10.75 -9.96
CA ARG A 11 -3.30 -10.10 -10.53
C ARG A 11 -4.53 -10.50 -9.72
N MET A 12 -5.39 -9.51 -9.39
CA MET A 12 -6.66 -9.71 -8.69
C MET A 12 -7.83 -9.60 -9.66
N TYR A 13 -8.87 -10.38 -9.37
CA TYR A 13 -10.14 -10.38 -10.10
C TYR A 13 -11.31 -10.23 -9.11
N PRO A 14 -11.56 -8.99 -8.64
CA PRO A 14 -12.68 -8.71 -7.76
C PRO A 14 -14.01 -8.85 -8.51
N ASN A 15 -15.08 -9.22 -7.81
CA ASN A 15 -16.46 -9.12 -8.31
C ASN A 15 -16.94 -7.66 -8.20
N LYS A 16 -18.14 -7.35 -8.73
CA LYS A 16 -18.70 -5.98 -8.75
C LYS A 16 -18.80 -5.34 -7.36
N GLU A 17 -19.25 -6.08 -6.36
CA GLU A 17 -19.33 -5.58 -4.97
C GLU A 17 -17.95 -5.28 -4.40
N GLN A 18 -16.99 -6.18 -4.64
CA GLN A 18 -15.60 -6.00 -4.21
C GLN A 18 -14.93 -4.82 -4.92
N GLU A 19 -15.22 -4.60 -6.21
CA GLU A 19 -14.75 -3.42 -6.96
C GLU A 19 -15.27 -2.12 -6.36
N GLN A 20 -16.54 -2.06 -5.98
CA GLN A 20 -17.13 -0.89 -5.30
C GLN A 20 -16.44 -0.64 -3.96
N MET A 21 -16.23 -1.68 -3.16
CA MET A 21 -15.53 -1.56 -1.89
C MET A 21 -14.07 -1.12 -2.08
N LEU A 22 -13.36 -1.70 -3.06
CA LEU A 22 -11.99 -1.28 -3.41
C LEU A 22 -11.96 0.19 -3.84
N ALA A 23 -12.92 0.65 -4.65
CA ALA A 23 -13.02 2.05 -5.06
C ALA A 23 -13.18 2.99 -3.86
N ARG A 24 -14.00 2.60 -2.85
CA ARG A 24 -14.12 3.33 -1.57
C ARG A 24 -12.79 3.37 -0.82
N TYR A 25 -12.07 2.25 -0.73
CA TYR A 25 -10.75 2.19 -0.08
C TYR A 25 -9.75 3.13 -0.76
N PHE A 26 -9.61 3.06 -2.09
CA PHE A 26 -8.73 3.96 -2.85
C PHE A 26 -9.13 5.43 -2.70
N GLY A 27 -10.42 5.72 -2.72
CA GLY A 27 -10.96 7.05 -2.52
C GLY A 27 -10.61 7.61 -1.14
N SER A 28 -10.86 6.83 -0.09
CA SER A 28 -10.64 7.22 1.30
C SER A 28 -9.16 7.43 1.61
N VAL A 29 -8.28 6.53 1.17
CA VAL A 29 -6.83 6.67 1.36
C VAL A 29 -6.30 7.90 0.63
N ARG A 30 -6.79 8.17 -0.59
CA ARG A 30 -6.42 9.38 -1.33
C ARG A 30 -6.94 10.64 -0.65
N PHE A 31 -8.17 10.62 -0.16
CA PHE A 31 -8.76 11.74 0.58
C PHE A 31 -7.92 12.05 1.82
N VAL A 32 -7.65 11.05 2.67
CA VAL A 32 -6.85 11.24 3.90
C VAL A 32 -5.47 11.82 3.57
N TYR A 33 -4.77 11.24 2.60
CA TYR A 33 -3.46 11.75 2.18
C TYR A 33 -3.53 13.22 1.72
N ASN A 34 -4.50 13.54 0.85
CA ASN A 34 -4.62 14.88 0.28
C ASN A 34 -5.10 15.92 1.29
N HIS A 35 -6.07 15.57 2.15
CA HIS A 35 -6.58 16.42 3.20
C HIS A 35 -5.45 16.86 4.14
N PHE A 36 -4.70 15.90 4.67
CA PHE A 36 -3.61 16.20 5.59
C PHE A 36 -2.37 16.81 4.92
N LEU A 37 -2.17 16.60 3.62
CA LEU A 37 -1.17 17.35 2.85
C LEU A 37 -1.58 18.83 2.73
N ALA A 38 -2.85 19.12 2.45
CA ALA A 38 -3.35 20.49 2.37
C ALA A 38 -3.22 21.21 3.72
N GLU A 39 -3.63 20.54 4.81
CA GLU A 39 -3.53 21.07 6.18
C GLU A 39 -2.09 21.41 6.55
N ARG A 40 -1.12 20.51 6.31
CA ARG A 40 0.31 20.79 6.56
C ARG A 40 0.82 21.98 5.77
N LYS A 41 0.42 22.12 4.51
CA LYS A 41 0.81 23.25 3.67
C LYS A 41 0.28 24.57 4.25
N GLN A 42 -0.99 24.59 4.63
CA GLN A 42 -1.63 25.76 5.22
C GLN A 42 -0.96 26.15 6.54
N GLN A 43 -0.79 25.22 7.47
CA GLN A 43 -0.14 25.46 8.76
C GLN A 43 1.28 26.01 8.60
N TYR A 44 2.04 25.47 7.64
CA TYR A 44 3.38 25.98 7.39
C TYR A 44 3.36 27.41 6.84
N THR A 45 2.42 27.74 5.96
CA THR A 45 2.27 29.09 5.41
C THR A 45 1.87 30.11 6.50
N GLU A 46 1.01 29.70 7.43
CA GLU A 46 0.49 30.59 8.49
C GLU A 46 1.46 30.71 9.67
N ASN A 47 2.12 29.63 10.07
CA ASN A 47 2.83 29.54 11.34
C ASN A 47 4.32 29.17 11.21
N GLY A 48 4.82 28.89 10.01
CA GLY A 48 6.17 28.40 9.77
C GLY A 48 6.46 26.99 10.32
N LYS A 49 5.43 26.32 10.85
CA LYS A 49 5.50 24.96 11.42
C LYS A 49 4.33 24.14 10.90
N SER A 50 4.53 22.84 10.75
CA SER A 50 3.46 21.92 10.37
C SER A 50 3.40 20.72 11.31
N ASP A 51 2.23 20.09 11.35
CA ASP A 51 1.98 18.87 12.11
C ASP A 51 2.88 17.71 11.65
N ASN A 52 3.02 16.74 12.54
CA ASN A 52 3.66 15.46 12.27
C ASN A 52 2.62 14.32 12.18
N TYR A 53 3.10 13.10 11.95
CA TYR A 53 2.24 11.91 11.88
C TYR A 53 1.35 11.75 13.13
N TYR A 54 1.89 11.93 14.34
CA TYR A 54 1.15 11.66 15.60
C TYR A 54 -0.02 12.63 15.78
N THR A 55 0.22 13.91 15.54
CA THR A 55 -0.82 14.95 15.60
C THR A 55 -1.92 14.67 14.57
N GLN A 56 -1.53 14.38 13.33
CA GLN A 56 -2.48 14.07 12.26
C GLN A 56 -3.27 12.77 12.52
N ALA A 57 -2.67 11.74 13.13
CA ALA A 57 -3.38 10.51 13.51
C ALA A 57 -4.45 10.79 14.58
N SER A 58 -4.16 11.68 15.55
CA SER A 58 -5.16 12.13 16.52
C SER A 58 -6.27 12.91 15.83
N THR A 59 -5.93 13.86 14.96
CA THR A 59 -6.90 14.64 14.17
C THR A 59 -7.77 13.76 13.29
N LEU A 60 -7.20 12.74 12.60
CA LEU A 60 -7.97 11.77 11.82
C LEU A 60 -9.01 11.04 12.69
N THR A 61 -8.67 10.71 13.93
CA THR A 61 -9.61 10.08 14.86
C THR A 61 -10.78 10.97 15.22
N LYS A 62 -10.54 12.28 15.38
CA LYS A 62 -11.58 13.29 15.61
C LYS A 62 -12.40 13.54 14.35
N LEU A 63 -11.73 13.66 13.19
CA LEU A 63 -12.36 13.86 11.87
C LEU A 63 -13.40 12.79 11.57
N LYS A 64 -13.10 11.52 11.81
CA LYS A 64 -14.04 10.39 11.61
C LYS A 64 -15.29 10.43 12.49
N LYS A 65 -15.36 11.29 13.50
CA LYS A 65 -16.55 11.45 14.35
C LYS A 65 -17.50 12.54 13.82
N GLN A 66 -17.01 13.43 12.95
CA GLN A 66 -17.81 14.48 12.32
C GLN A 66 -18.75 13.85 11.28
N GLU A 67 -19.95 14.38 11.19
CA GLU A 67 -21.04 13.86 10.35
C GLU A 67 -20.62 13.75 8.87
N GLU A 68 -19.97 14.79 8.36
CA GLU A 68 -19.46 14.86 6.98
C GLU A 68 -18.46 13.75 6.63
N TYR A 69 -17.72 13.19 7.61
CA TYR A 69 -16.66 12.21 7.39
C TYR A 69 -16.98 10.82 7.96
N LEU A 70 -18.22 10.54 8.34
CA LEU A 70 -18.64 9.24 8.90
C LEU A 70 -18.33 8.07 7.95
N TRP A 71 -18.35 8.29 6.66
CA TRP A 71 -18.01 7.31 5.64
C TRP A 71 -16.59 6.75 5.76
N LEU A 72 -15.66 7.47 6.39
CA LEU A 72 -14.31 6.96 6.69
C LEU A 72 -14.32 5.79 7.68
N LYS A 73 -15.39 5.60 8.47
CA LYS A 73 -15.53 4.47 9.39
C LYS A 73 -15.75 3.15 8.66
N GLU A 74 -16.21 3.18 7.40
CA GLU A 74 -16.36 1.98 6.57
C GLU A 74 -15.01 1.34 6.25
N ILE A 75 -13.94 2.13 6.26
CA ILE A 75 -12.60 1.69 5.90
C ILE A 75 -11.84 1.20 7.14
N ASN A 76 -10.95 0.22 6.93
CA ASN A 76 -10.07 -0.24 8.00
C ASN A 76 -9.20 0.92 8.52
N SER A 77 -9.24 1.18 9.83
CA SER A 77 -8.56 2.31 10.46
C SER A 77 -7.04 2.27 10.25
N GLN A 78 -6.43 1.10 10.26
CA GLN A 78 -5.00 0.95 10.04
C GLN A 78 -4.60 1.33 8.61
N THR A 79 -5.45 1.02 7.62
CA THR A 79 -5.25 1.44 6.23
C THR A 79 -5.24 2.97 6.10
N LEU A 80 -6.14 3.66 6.80
CA LEU A 80 -6.17 5.14 6.82
C LEU A 80 -4.96 5.74 7.54
N GLN A 81 -4.57 5.16 8.68
CA GLN A 81 -3.35 5.57 9.39
C GLN A 81 -2.09 5.36 8.53
N PHE A 82 -2.07 4.32 7.71
CA PHE A 82 -0.95 4.08 6.82
C PHE A 82 -0.84 5.13 5.70
N ALA A 83 -1.97 5.74 5.30
CA ALA A 83 -1.94 6.90 4.38
C ALA A 83 -1.19 8.09 5.00
N LEU A 84 -1.37 8.34 6.30
CA LEU A 84 -0.61 9.37 7.03
C LEU A 84 0.87 9.02 7.16
N ARG A 85 1.21 7.75 7.42
CA ARG A 85 2.62 7.30 7.42
C ARG A 85 3.29 7.51 6.06
N ASN A 86 2.57 7.26 4.97
CA ASN A 86 3.07 7.53 3.62
C ASN A 86 3.30 9.01 3.39
N LEU A 87 2.45 9.88 3.91
CA LEU A 87 2.63 11.33 3.86
C LEU A 87 3.87 11.76 4.67
N GLU A 88 4.03 11.24 5.88
CA GLU A 88 5.20 11.48 6.72
C GLU A 88 6.51 11.05 6.03
N THR A 89 6.51 9.85 5.45
CA THR A 89 7.66 9.34 4.67
C THR A 89 7.96 10.25 3.47
N ALA A 90 6.94 10.76 2.79
CA ALA A 90 7.12 11.66 1.66
C ALA A 90 7.78 12.98 2.09
N TYR A 91 7.37 13.57 3.22
CA TYR A 91 8.01 14.75 3.80
C TYR A 91 9.45 14.45 4.27
N THR A 92 9.66 13.33 4.96
CA THR A 92 11.00 12.92 5.40
C THR A 92 11.95 12.79 4.22
N ASN A 93 11.53 12.16 3.12
CA ASN A 93 12.34 12.03 1.92
C ASN A 93 12.59 13.38 1.22
N PHE A 94 11.62 14.28 1.23
CA PHE A 94 11.81 15.63 0.73
C PHE A 94 12.88 16.39 1.52
N PHE A 95 12.76 16.43 2.85
CA PHE A 95 13.74 17.13 3.70
C PHE A 95 15.14 16.53 3.67
N ARG A 96 15.24 15.22 3.36
CA ARG A 96 16.55 14.54 3.13
C ARG A 96 17.12 14.78 1.72
N GLY A 97 16.42 15.50 0.86
CA GLY A 97 16.83 15.69 -0.53
C GLY A 97 16.64 14.48 -1.45
N ASN A 98 16.03 13.39 -0.95
CA ASN A 98 15.83 12.14 -1.72
C ASN A 98 14.62 12.19 -2.66
N ALA A 99 13.71 13.15 -2.49
CA ALA A 99 12.51 13.27 -3.30
C ALA A 99 12.07 14.74 -3.43
N ARG A 100 11.24 15.00 -4.45
CA ARG A 100 10.56 16.30 -4.61
C ARG A 100 9.48 16.47 -3.55
N PHE A 101 9.01 17.71 -3.38
CA PHE A 101 7.91 18.04 -2.47
C PHE A 101 6.67 17.16 -2.73
N PRO A 102 5.98 16.68 -1.67
CA PRO A 102 4.79 15.83 -1.80
C PRO A 102 3.71 16.46 -2.67
N ARG A 103 3.13 15.66 -3.59
CA ARG A 103 2.08 16.10 -4.50
C ARG A 103 0.74 15.49 -4.13
N PHE A 104 -0.35 16.19 -4.44
CA PHE A 104 -1.69 15.64 -4.33
C PHE A 104 -1.86 14.41 -5.22
N LYS A 105 -2.51 13.39 -4.69
CA LYS A 105 -2.83 12.16 -5.43
C LYS A 105 -4.08 12.35 -6.27
N ALA A 106 -4.03 11.94 -7.54
CA ALA A 106 -5.16 12.02 -8.47
C ALA A 106 -5.67 10.62 -8.83
N LYS A 107 -6.99 10.48 -9.01
CA LYS A 107 -7.64 9.20 -9.37
C LYS A 107 -7.10 8.63 -10.69
N LYS A 108 -6.87 9.48 -11.69
CA LYS A 108 -6.36 9.09 -13.01
C LYS A 108 -5.00 8.39 -12.99
N ASN A 109 -4.21 8.59 -11.95
CA ASN A 109 -2.89 7.96 -11.81
C ASN A 109 -2.94 6.56 -11.16
N GLY A 110 -4.14 5.99 -10.99
CA GLY A 110 -4.32 4.77 -10.21
C GLY A 110 -4.19 5.03 -8.71
N GLY A 111 -3.70 4.05 -7.97
CA GLY A 111 -3.51 4.19 -6.53
C GLY A 111 -3.12 2.91 -5.84
N SER A 112 -2.76 3.02 -4.58
CA SER A 112 -2.52 1.88 -3.72
C SER A 112 -2.93 2.17 -2.29
N PHE A 113 -3.27 1.11 -1.56
CA PHE A 113 -3.44 1.17 -0.11
C PHE A 113 -2.81 -0.06 0.55
N HIS A 114 -2.44 0.09 1.79
CA HIS A 114 -1.71 -0.91 2.56
C HIS A 114 -2.57 -1.51 3.66
N ILE A 115 -2.46 -2.82 3.84
CA ILE A 115 -3.11 -3.59 4.89
C ILE A 115 -1.99 -4.22 5.73
N PRO A 116 -1.73 -3.70 6.94
CA PRO A 116 -0.57 -4.09 7.74
C PRO A 116 -0.72 -5.44 8.43
N GLN A 117 -1.95 -5.91 8.66
CA GLN A 117 -2.23 -7.15 9.39
C GLN A 117 -3.65 -7.69 9.12
N HIS A 118 -3.95 -8.87 9.63
CA HIS A 118 -5.23 -9.57 9.43
C HIS A 118 -5.51 -9.85 7.95
N CYS A 119 -4.49 -10.29 7.23
CA CYS A 119 -4.59 -10.68 5.83
C CYS A 119 -3.94 -12.06 5.62
N SER A 120 -4.56 -12.89 4.79
CA SER A 120 -4.10 -14.23 4.45
C SER A 120 -4.29 -14.54 2.98
N VAL A 121 -3.67 -15.63 2.53
CA VAL A 121 -3.89 -16.21 1.20
C VAL A 121 -4.43 -17.61 1.40
N GLU A 122 -5.62 -17.87 0.89
CA GLU A 122 -6.33 -19.14 1.06
C GLU A 122 -7.01 -19.52 -0.25
N ASN A 123 -6.77 -20.73 -0.73
CA ASN A 123 -7.44 -21.30 -1.91
C ASN A 123 -7.46 -20.36 -3.14
N GLY A 124 -6.33 -19.73 -3.47
CA GLY A 124 -6.22 -18.80 -4.60
C GLY A 124 -7.00 -17.49 -4.42
N ARG A 125 -7.27 -17.14 -3.16
CA ARG A 125 -7.92 -15.87 -2.78
C ARG A 125 -7.11 -15.16 -1.72
N ILE A 126 -7.15 -13.84 -1.72
CA ILE A 126 -6.67 -13.03 -0.60
C ILE A 126 -7.84 -12.72 0.33
N CYS A 127 -7.63 -12.96 1.61
CA CYS A 127 -8.56 -12.58 2.67
C CYS A 127 -8.04 -11.31 3.34
N ILE A 128 -8.85 -10.27 3.36
CA ILE A 128 -8.51 -8.96 3.91
C ILE A 128 -9.68 -8.40 4.70
N PRO A 129 -9.43 -7.56 5.73
CA PRO A 129 -10.48 -7.03 6.59
C PRO A 129 -11.59 -6.33 5.81
N LYS A 130 -12.83 -6.61 6.19
CA LYS A 130 -14.07 -6.06 5.61
C LYS A 130 -14.43 -6.56 4.19
N PHE A 131 -13.68 -7.49 3.61
CA PHE A 131 -14.02 -8.15 2.35
C PHE A 131 -14.50 -9.57 2.60
N LYS A 132 -15.79 -9.83 2.43
CA LYS A 132 -16.35 -11.17 2.57
C LYS A 132 -15.95 -12.06 1.39
N GLY A 133 -15.71 -13.35 1.65
CA GLY A 133 -15.47 -14.39 0.64
C GLY A 133 -14.11 -14.30 -0.09
N GLY A 134 -13.22 -13.41 0.34
CA GLY A 134 -11.89 -13.25 -0.26
C GLY A 134 -11.93 -12.79 -1.72
N ILE A 135 -10.85 -12.21 -2.23
CA ILE A 135 -10.74 -11.73 -3.61
C ILE A 135 -9.87 -12.71 -4.41
N LYS A 136 -10.37 -13.21 -5.54
CA LYS A 136 -9.65 -14.14 -6.41
C LYS A 136 -8.35 -13.53 -6.94
N ILE A 137 -7.26 -14.31 -6.88
CA ILE A 137 -5.98 -13.98 -7.50
C ILE A 137 -5.60 -15.03 -8.54
N VAL A 138 -4.75 -14.65 -9.50
CA VAL A 138 -4.13 -15.59 -10.43
C VAL A 138 -2.66 -15.76 -10.04
N GLU A 139 -2.34 -16.95 -9.57
CA GLU A 139 -1.00 -17.33 -9.15
C GLU A 139 -0.21 -17.84 -10.37
N HIS A 140 0.47 -16.93 -11.08
CA HIS A 140 1.39 -17.31 -12.16
C HIS A 140 2.65 -18.06 -11.66
N ARG A 141 2.87 -18.04 -10.37
CA ARG A 141 3.84 -18.83 -9.61
C ARG A 141 3.22 -19.22 -8.28
N PRO A 142 3.45 -20.44 -7.76
CA PRO A 142 2.88 -20.88 -6.50
C PRO A 142 3.26 -19.94 -5.34
N PHE A 143 2.29 -19.60 -4.51
CA PHE A 143 2.54 -18.89 -3.26
C PHE A 143 3.20 -19.87 -2.27
N LYS A 144 4.52 -19.75 -2.10
CA LYS A 144 5.31 -20.54 -1.16
C LYS A 144 5.67 -19.73 0.09
N GLY A 145 4.79 -18.81 0.49
CA GLY A 145 4.98 -17.99 1.67
C GLY A 145 4.50 -18.68 2.94
N GLY A 146 5.18 -18.42 4.05
CA GLY A 146 4.67 -18.68 5.40
C GLY A 146 3.71 -17.57 5.84
N ASP A 147 3.93 -17.04 7.05
CA ASP A 147 3.11 -15.96 7.59
C ASP A 147 3.11 -14.71 6.71
N VAL A 148 1.93 -14.29 6.31
CA VAL A 148 1.74 -13.03 5.59
C VAL A 148 1.94 -11.88 6.56
N ARG A 149 2.93 -11.03 6.28
CA ARG A 149 3.25 -9.85 7.12
C ARG A 149 2.33 -8.68 6.82
N ASN A 150 2.11 -8.41 5.55
CA ASN A 150 1.21 -7.35 5.09
C ASN A 150 0.86 -7.55 3.61
N MET A 151 -0.13 -6.80 3.15
CA MET A 151 -0.48 -6.71 1.73
C MET A 151 -0.59 -5.27 1.28
N THR A 152 -0.20 -5.02 0.03
CA THR A 152 -0.46 -3.75 -0.65
C THR A 152 -1.34 -4.02 -1.87
N ILE A 153 -2.53 -3.43 -1.88
CA ILE A 153 -3.46 -3.50 -3.00
C ILE A 153 -3.25 -2.29 -3.89
N SER A 154 -3.18 -2.50 -5.19
CA SER A 154 -2.98 -1.42 -6.16
C SER A 154 -3.92 -1.54 -7.35
N VAL A 155 -4.27 -0.39 -7.93
CA VAL A 155 -5.00 -0.28 -9.18
C VAL A 155 -4.19 0.56 -10.16
N THR A 156 -4.06 0.07 -11.40
CA THR A 156 -3.41 0.82 -12.47
C THR A 156 -4.36 1.88 -13.06
N PRO A 157 -3.85 2.87 -13.82
CA PRO A 157 -4.70 3.78 -14.59
C PRO A 157 -5.66 3.06 -15.56
N SER A 158 -5.28 1.88 -16.05
CA SER A 158 -6.11 1.03 -16.92
C SER A 158 -7.13 0.15 -16.16
N GLY A 159 -7.34 0.39 -14.86
CA GLY A 159 -8.33 -0.32 -14.04
C GLY A 159 -7.92 -1.74 -13.63
N LYS A 160 -6.66 -2.13 -13.80
CA LYS A 160 -6.20 -3.46 -13.44
C LYS A 160 -5.78 -3.51 -11.96
N TYR A 161 -6.30 -4.50 -11.21
CA TYR A 161 -6.02 -4.68 -9.79
C TYR A 161 -4.87 -5.67 -9.55
N TYR A 162 -4.02 -5.36 -8.60
CA TYR A 162 -2.91 -6.21 -8.16
C TYR A 162 -2.80 -6.22 -6.65
N VAL A 163 -2.30 -7.32 -6.10
CA VAL A 163 -1.87 -7.44 -4.71
C VAL A 163 -0.38 -7.74 -4.66
N SER A 164 0.34 -7.04 -3.81
CA SER A 164 1.71 -7.36 -3.40
C SER A 164 1.67 -7.88 -1.97
N ILE A 165 2.08 -9.13 -1.79
CA ILE A 165 2.01 -9.86 -0.51
C ILE A 165 3.42 -9.99 0.03
N LEU A 166 3.70 -9.37 1.16
CA LEU A 166 4.96 -9.53 1.89
C LEU A 166 4.84 -10.70 2.85
N THR A 167 5.72 -11.66 2.71
CA THR A 167 5.77 -12.85 3.56
C THR A 167 7.19 -13.20 3.95
N GLN A 168 7.32 -13.96 5.01
CA GLN A 168 8.58 -14.53 5.47
C GLN A 168 8.76 -15.92 4.89
N VAL A 169 9.91 -16.18 4.29
CA VAL A 169 10.22 -17.46 3.65
C VAL A 169 11.56 -17.97 4.19
N SER A 170 11.59 -19.23 4.59
CA SER A 170 12.84 -19.93 4.87
C SER A 170 13.43 -20.49 3.58
N TYR A 171 14.71 -20.37 3.41
CA TYR A 171 15.42 -20.96 2.27
C TYR A 171 16.72 -21.61 2.69
N GLU A 172 17.10 -22.62 1.96
CA GLU A 172 18.40 -23.25 2.07
C GLU A 172 19.40 -22.51 1.18
N THR A 173 20.57 -22.25 1.71
CA THR A 173 21.65 -21.65 0.91
C THR A 173 22.09 -22.67 -0.15
N LEU A 174 21.97 -22.29 -1.42
CA LEU A 174 22.48 -23.11 -2.50
C LEU A 174 23.99 -23.31 -2.35
N GLN A 175 24.46 -24.52 -2.67
CA GLN A 175 25.88 -24.81 -2.70
C GLN A 175 26.53 -23.98 -3.81
N LYS A 176 27.74 -23.46 -3.52
CA LYS A 176 28.52 -22.77 -4.54
C LYS A 176 28.92 -23.78 -5.63
N THR A 177 28.66 -23.47 -6.86
CA THR A 177 29.10 -24.22 -8.02
C THR A 177 30.25 -23.47 -8.71
N ASN A 178 31.09 -24.20 -9.45
CA ASN A 178 32.13 -23.60 -10.30
C ASN A 178 31.59 -23.13 -11.66
N ALA A 179 30.26 -23.16 -11.84
CA ALA A 179 29.61 -22.69 -13.05
C ALA A 179 29.83 -21.18 -13.23
N LYS A 180 30.21 -20.80 -14.44
CA LYS A 180 30.38 -19.38 -14.85
C LYS A 180 29.20 -19.01 -15.74
N VAL A 181 28.66 -17.81 -15.53
CA VAL A 181 27.60 -17.23 -16.35
C VAL A 181 28.14 -15.96 -16.98
N GLY A 182 28.07 -15.85 -18.29
CA GLY A 182 28.30 -14.61 -19.01
C GLY A 182 26.98 -13.82 -19.09
N ILE A 183 27.01 -12.55 -18.73
CA ILE A 183 25.87 -11.64 -18.89
C ILE A 183 26.28 -10.57 -19.90
N ASP A 184 25.57 -10.51 -21.02
CA ASP A 184 25.69 -9.43 -21.97
C ASP A 184 24.64 -8.36 -21.64
N LEU A 185 25.11 -7.17 -21.31
CA LEU A 185 24.27 -6.00 -21.05
C LEU A 185 24.16 -5.18 -22.33
N GLY A 186 23.17 -5.48 -23.16
CA GLY A 186 22.86 -4.67 -24.35
C GLY A 186 22.57 -3.21 -23.98
N LEU A 187 23.18 -2.26 -24.69
CA LEU A 187 23.06 -0.82 -24.40
C LEU A 187 21.68 -0.22 -24.74
N LYS A 188 20.78 -0.98 -25.39
CA LYS A 188 19.47 -0.45 -25.83
C LYS A 188 18.26 -0.90 -24.99
N ASP A 189 18.40 -1.90 -24.12
CA ASP A 189 17.26 -2.58 -23.47
C ASP A 189 17.42 -2.71 -21.96
N LEU A 190 17.90 -1.66 -21.32
CA LEU A 190 17.92 -1.49 -19.86
C LEU A 190 16.83 -0.54 -19.41
#